data_0289094ade8f11592fd7bce8c04c00bd
#
_entry.id   0289094ade8f11592fd7bce8c04c00bd
#
_cell.length_a   1.000
_cell.length_b   1.000
_cell.length_c   1.000
_cell.angle_alpha   90.00
_cell.angle_beta   90.00
_cell.angle_gamma   90.00
#
_symmetry.space_group_name_H-M   'P 1'
#
loop_
_entity.id
_entity.type
_entity.pdbx_description
1 polymer ?
#
loop_
_entity_poly.entity_id
_entity_poly.type
_entity_poly.pdbx_seq_one_letter_code
_entity_poly.pdbx_strand_id
1 'polypeptide(L)'
;EGAWKILDSEEYHFSAILLDRMMQHQDGMGLLARIKADRRFSDIPVIFQTDIEYPLDVVAGIKAGAFYYLVKPVNKELLFAIVQSAVSNFRLSDNLRYMANPEQTDLHNMLLRSEFQLRTLLEARMLAYTLSSYYPQPKRAFLGLSELLINAVEHGNLGIGYLAKSR
;
A
#
# COMPACT_ATOMS: atom_id res chain seq x y z
N GLU A 1 -17.29 -14.87 -11.84
CA GLU A 1 -16.39 -15.70 -12.69
C GLU A 1 -15.68 -14.86 -13.79
N GLY A 2 -16.38 -13.89 -14.45
CA GLY A 2 -15.79 -13.07 -15.51
C GLY A 2 -14.57 -12.25 -15.06
N ALA A 3 -14.68 -11.54 -13.95
CA ALA A 3 -13.58 -10.72 -13.41
C ALA A 3 -12.34 -11.56 -13.07
N TRP A 4 -12.52 -12.77 -12.55
CA TRP A 4 -11.41 -13.65 -12.26
C TRP A 4 -10.70 -14.15 -13.52
N LYS A 5 -11.45 -14.47 -14.58
CA LYS A 5 -10.86 -14.86 -15.87
C LYS A 5 -9.97 -13.75 -16.47
N ILE A 6 -10.40 -12.50 -16.29
CA ILE A 6 -9.62 -11.34 -16.75
C ILE A 6 -8.36 -11.16 -15.90
N LEU A 7 -8.45 -11.31 -14.58
CA LEU A 7 -7.29 -11.25 -13.69
C LEU A 7 -6.27 -12.36 -13.96
N ASP A 8 -6.75 -13.55 -14.27
CA ASP A 8 -5.94 -14.74 -14.49
C ASP A 8 -5.34 -14.80 -15.91
N SER A 9 -5.75 -13.88 -16.80
CA SER A 9 -5.17 -13.81 -18.13
C SER A 9 -3.80 -13.16 -18.09
N GLU A 10 -2.82 -13.71 -18.80
CA GLU A 10 -1.46 -13.13 -18.91
C GLU A 10 -1.42 -11.88 -19.82
N GLU A 11 -2.56 -11.51 -20.41
CA GLU A 11 -2.69 -10.41 -21.35
C GLU A 11 -2.64 -9.03 -20.69
N TYR A 12 -3.01 -8.95 -19.39
CA TYR A 12 -3.19 -7.67 -18.69
C TYR A 12 -2.42 -7.60 -17.38
N HIS A 13 -1.80 -6.45 -17.13
CA HIS A 13 -1.19 -6.11 -15.84
C HIS A 13 -2.03 -5.05 -15.13
N PHE A 14 -2.52 -5.37 -13.95
CA PHE A 14 -3.38 -4.48 -13.17
C PHE A 14 -2.58 -3.79 -12.06
N SER A 15 -2.70 -2.47 -11.98
CA SER A 15 -2.07 -1.67 -10.92
C SER A 15 -3.06 -1.26 -9.82
N ALA A 16 -4.36 -1.41 -10.05
CA ALA A 16 -5.44 -1.23 -9.08
C ALA A 16 -6.71 -1.93 -9.56
N ILE A 17 -7.56 -2.33 -8.64
CA ILE A 17 -8.87 -2.93 -8.92
C ILE A 17 -9.94 -2.07 -8.27
N LEU A 18 -10.90 -1.61 -9.07
CA LEU A 18 -12.12 -0.98 -8.58
C LEU A 18 -13.23 -2.03 -8.56
N LEU A 19 -13.76 -2.32 -7.38
CA LEU A 19 -14.66 -3.44 -7.17
C LEU A 19 -15.98 -2.95 -6.57
N ASP A 20 -17.10 -3.25 -7.24
CA ASP A 20 -18.41 -3.05 -6.65
C ASP A 20 -18.65 -4.12 -5.58
N ARG A 21 -19.06 -3.69 -4.39
CA ARG A 21 -19.37 -4.61 -3.30
C ARG A 21 -20.61 -5.47 -3.59
N MET A 22 -21.61 -4.85 -4.20
CA MET A 22 -22.92 -5.50 -4.47
C MET A 22 -23.06 -5.82 -5.95
N MET A 23 -22.38 -6.86 -6.41
CA MET A 23 -22.55 -7.36 -7.78
C MET A 23 -23.71 -8.36 -7.87
N GLN A 24 -24.45 -8.32 -9.00
CA GLN A 24 -25.53 -9.28 -9.29
C GLN A 24 -25.04 -10.69 -9.32
N HIS A 25 -24.98 -11.53 -8.49
CA HIS A 25 -24.52 -12.95 -8.46
C HIS A 25 -23.16 -13.21 -7.80
N GLN A 26 -22.45 -12.19 -7.28
CA GLN A 26 -21.18 -12.43 -6.61
C GLN A 26 -20.94 -11.39 -5.51
N ASP A 27 -20.63 -11.86 -4.29
CA ASP A 27 -20.23 -10.95 -3.23
C ASP A 27 -18.81 -10.41 -3.50
N GLY A 28 -18.68 -9.08 -3.55
CA GLY A 28 -17.39 -8.42 -3.72
C GLY A 28 -16.37 -8.78 -2.64
N MET A 29 -16.82 -9.08 -1.40
CA MET A 29 -15.96 -9.54 -0.31
C MET A 29 -15.34 -10.91 -0.61
N GLY A 30 -16.11 -11.84 -1.19
CA GLY A 30 -15.59 -13.13 -1.61
C GLY A 30 -14.52 -13.01 -2.69
N LEU A 31 -14.70 -12.08 -3.65
CA LEU A 31 -13.70 -11.81 -4.66
C LEU A 31 -12.45 -11.14 -4.06
N LEU A 32 -12.60 -10.19 -3.14
CA LEU A 32 -11.48 -9.59 -2.41
C LEU A 32 -10.67 -10.66 -1.69
N ALA A 33 -11.33 -11.54 -0.91
CA ALA A 33 -10.65 -12.60 -0.18
C ALA A 33 -9.85 -13.52 -1.12
N ARG A 34 -10.40 -13.84 -2.29
CA ARG A 34 -9.72 -14.64 -3.30
C ARG A 34 -8.51 -13.91 -3.89
N ILE A 35 -8.64 -12.62 -4.21
CA ILE A 35 -7.52 -11.78 -4.71
C ILE A 35 -6.40 -11.74 -3.66
N LYS A 36 -6.74 -11.51 -2.39
CA LYS A 36 -5.75 -11.41 -1.31
C LYS A 36 -5.11 -12.74 -0.92
N ALA A 37 -5.74 -13.85 -1.22
CA ALA A 37 -5.17 -15.19 -1.02
C ALA A 37 -4.21 -15.62 -2.14
N ASP A 38 -4.30 -15.05 -3.34
CA ASP A 38 -3.43 -15.37 -4.46
C ASP A 38 -2.19 -14.47 -4.46
N ARG A 39 -1.00 -15.07 -4.36
CA ARG A 39 0.28 -14.34 -4.31
C ARG A 39 0.54 -13.45 -5.52
N ARG A 40 -0.02 -13.76 -6.68
CA ARG A 40 0.13 -12.97 -7.91
C ARG A 40 -0.61 -11.63 -7.82
N PHE A 41 -1.70 -11.59 -7.06
CA PHE A 41 -2.64 -10.46 -7.01
C PHE A 41 -2.77 -9.83 -5.64
N SER A 42 -2.23 -10.46 -4.59
CA SER A 42 -2.39 -10.04 -3.17
C SER A 42 -2.03 -8.58 -2.92
N ASP A 43 -1.06 -8.07 -3.66
CA ASP A 43 -0.56 -6.69 -3.46
C ASP A 43 -1.28 -5.65 -4.29
N ILE A 44 -2.05 -6.08 -5.31
CA ILE A 44 -2.84 -5.15 -6.11
C ILE A 44 -3.86 -4.46 -5.18
N PRO A 45 -3.86 -3.13 -5.09
CA PRO A 45 -4.81 -2.40 -4.27
C PRO A 45 -6.23 -2.58 -4.81
N VAL A 46 -7.14 -2.97 -3.93
CA VAL A 46 -8.57 -3.11 -4.23
C VAL A 46 -9.34 -1.97 -3.57
N ILE A 47 -10.03 -1.18 -4.37
CA ILE A 47 -10.87 -0.08 -3.93
C ILE A 47 -12.32 -0.54 -4.07
N PHE A 48 -13.07 -0.58 -2.97
CA PHE A 48 -14.49 -0.89 -3.02
C PHE A 48 -15.34 0.32 -3.41
N GLN A 49 -16.35 0.07 -4.23
CA GLN A 49 -17.51 0.96 -4.39
C GLN A 49 -18.73 0.32 -3.75
N THR A 50 -19.52 1.09 -3.00
CA THR A 50 -20.69 0.57 -2.29
C THR A 50 -21.78 1.61 -2.18
N ASP A 51 -23.02 1.16 -2.19
CA ASP A 51 -24.19 1.99 -1.88
C ASP A 51 -24.48 2.02 -0.35
N ILE A 52 -23.70 1.30 0.46
CA ILE A 52 -23.97 1.07 1.88
C ILE A 52 -22.99 1.89 2.73
N GLU A 53 -23.55 2.75 3.59
CA GLU A 53 -22.80 3.60 4.55
C GLU A 53 -22.60 2.96 5.93
N TYR A 54 -22.78 1.64 6.09
CA TYR A 54 -22.63 1.04 7.40
C TYR A 54 -21.15 0.98 7.84
N PRO A 55 -20.78 1.64 8.96
CA PRO A 55 -19.39 1.69 9.43
C PRO A 55 -18.75 0.33 9.66
N LEU A 56 -19.53 -0.65 10.11
CA LEU A 56 -19.04 -2.02 10.35
C LEU A 56 -18.61 -2.73 9.06
N ASP A 57 -19.28 -2.45 7.97
CA ASP A 57 -18.96 -3.03 6.66
C ASP A 57 -17.66 -2.46 6.07
N VAL A 58 -17.44 -1.16 6.28
CA VAL A 58 -16.17 -0.49 5.90
C VAL A 58 -15.01 -1.09 6.68
N VAL A 59 -15.17 -1.24 8.00
CA VAL A 59 -14.14 -1.84 8.87
C VAL A 59 -13.86 -3.29 8.46
N ALA A 60 -14.89 -4.07 8.14
CA ALA A 60 -14.72 -5.45 7.68
C ALA A 60 -13.94 -5.53 6.36
N GLY A 61 -14.25 -4.65 5.39
CA GLY A 61 -13.54 -4.58 4.12
C GLY A 61 -12.06 -4.19 4.27
N ILE A 62 -11.77 -3.19 5.10
CA ILE A 62 -10.38 -2.78 5.38
C ILE A 62 -9.61 -3.92 6.08
N LYS A 63 -10.21 -4.59 7.06
CA LYS A 63 -9.61 -5.76 7.73
C LYS A 63 -9.37 -6.91 6.76
N ALA A 64 -10.22 -7.08 5.76
CA ALA A 64 -10.06 -8.06 4.70
C ALA A 64 -8.98 -7.68 3.66
N GLY A 65 -8.38 -6.49 3.77
CA GLY A 65 -7.29 -6.04 2.90
C GLY A 65 -7.70 -5.13 1.75
N ALA A 66 -8.90 -4.53 1.80
CA ALA A 66 -9.24 -3.45 0.87
C ALA A 66 -8.33 -2.23 1.10
N PHE A 67 -7.93 -1.59 0.01
CA PHE A 67 -7.11 -0.37 0.06
C PHE A 67 -7.96 0.83 0.48
N TYR A 68 -9.17 0.95 -0.05
CA TYR A 68 -10.10 2.03 0.24
C TYR A 68 -11.56 1.65 0.01
N TYR A 69 -12.47 2.47 0.54
CA TYR A 69 -13.90 2.31 0.43
C TYR A 69 -14.53 3.62 -0.08
N LEU A 70 -15.27 3.56 -1.18
CA LEU A 70 -15.97 4.69 -1.79
C LEU A 70 -17.48 4.47 -1.71
N VAL A 71 -18.18 5.40 -1.09
CA VAL A 71 -19.64 5.39 -1.03
C VAL A 71 -20.21 6.07 -2.30
N LYS A 72 -21.16 5.44 -2.95
CA LYS A 72 -21.88 6.02 -4.10
C LYS A 72 -22.91 7.06 -3.63
N PRO A 73 -23.13 8.14 -4.36
CA PRO A 73 -22.51 8.51 -5.64
C PRO A 73 -21.06 8.97 -5.46
N VAL A 74 -20.16 8.42 -6.26
CA VAL A 74 -18.72 8.69 -6.14
C VAL A 74 -18.38 10.01 -6.82
N ASN A 75 -17.76 10.93 -6.07
CA ASN A 75 -17.18 12.15 -6.63
C ASN A 75 -15.97 11.80 -7.52
N LYS A 76 -15.90 12.38 -8.71
CA LYS A 76 -14.85 12.07 -9.70
C LYS A 76 -13.45 12.47 -9.23
N GLU A 77 -13.33 13.62 -8.59
CA GLU A 77 -12.06 14.12 -8.07
C GLU A 77 -11.53 13.20 -6.95
N LEU A 78 -12.42 12.77 -6.05
CA LEU A 78 -12.08 11.86 -4.98
C LEU A 78 -11.68 10.48 -5.53
N LEU A 79 -12.45 9.93 -6.49
CA LEU A 79 -12.11 8.67 -7.14
C LEU A 79 -10.73 8.74 -7.79
N PHE A 80 -10.47 9.80 -8.55
CA PHE A 80 -9.20 9.98 -9.23
C PHE A 80 -8.03 10.06 -8.24
N ALA A 81 -8.17 10.84 -7.17
CA ALA A 81 -7.15 10.98 -6.14
C ALA A 81 -6.84 9.64 -5.45
N ILE A 82 -7.88 8.84 -5.14
CA ILE A 82 -7.73 7.53 -4.49
C ILE A 82 -7.08 6.52 -5.44
N VAL A 83 -7.53 6.45 -6.69
CA VAL A 83 -6.94 5.56 -7.70
C VAL A 83 -5.48 5.93 -7.95
N GLN A 84 -5.17 7.22 -8.07
CA GLN A 84 -3.80 7.68 -8.25
C GLN A 84 -2.91 7.31 -7.04
N SER A 85 -3.41 7.48 -5.82
CA SER A 85 -2.72 7.07 -4.61
C SER A 85 -2.49 5.56 -4.58
N ALA A 86 -3.50 4.76 -4.90
CA ALA A 86 -3.43 3.30 -4.95
C ALA A 86 -2.37 2.83 -5.96
N VAL A 87 -2.41 3.36 -7.18
CA VAL A 87 -1.46 3.02 -8.24
C VAL A 87 -0.04 3.44 -7.88
N SER A 88 0.14 4.61 -7.29
CA SER A 88 1.46 5.09 -6.86
C SER A 88 2.06 4.21 -5.77
N ASN A 89 1.25 3.81 -4.78
CA ASN A 89 1.68 2.89 -3.73
C ASN A 89 2.02 1.51 -4.29
N PHE A 90 1.22 1.00 -5.22
CA PHE A 90 1.46 -0.30 -5.86
C PHE A 90 2.78 -0.29 -6.64
N ARG A 91 2.99 0.73 -7.49
CA ARG A 91 4.23 0.88 -8.27
C ARG A 91 5.47 1.02 -7.38
N LEU A 92 5.35 1.74 -6.27
CA LEU A 92 6.44 1.87 -5.32
C LEU A 92 6.78 0.50 -4.70
N SER A 93 5.77 -0.26 -4.28
CA SER A 93 5.95 -1.61 -3.72
C SER A 93 6.54 -2.58 -4.74
N ASP A 94 6.08 -2.51 -5.99
CA ASP A 94 6.53 -3.38 -7.08
C ASP A 94 7.99 -3.06 -7.47
N ASN A 95 8.34 -1.78 -7.60
CA ASN A 95 9.73 -1.36 -7.86
C ASN A 95 10.67 -1.79 -6.71
N LEU A 96 10.23 -1.69 -5.46
CA LEU A 96 11.01 -2.11 -4.31
C LEU A 96 11.19 -3.63 -4.26
N ARG A 97 10.20 -4.40 -4.69
CA ARG A 97 10.33 -5.87 -4.85
C ARG A 97 11.30 -6.25 -5.96
N TYR A 98 11.25 -5.55 -7.09
CA TYR A 98 12.17 -5.76 -8.18
C TYR A 98 13.63 -5.48 -7.75
N MET A 99 13.82 -4.45 -6.94
CA MET A 99 15.14 -4.11 -6.37
C MET A 99 15.57 -5.06 -5.24
N ALA A 100 14.62 -5.70 -4.55
CA ALA A 100 14.88 -6.65 -3.47
C ALA A 100 15.06 -8.11 -3.95
N ASN A 101 15.24 -8.33 -5.25
CA ASN A 101 15.44 -9.67 -5.79
C ASN A 101 16.74 -10.30 -5.23
N PRO A 102 16.68 -11.48 -4.58
CA PRO A 102 17.83 -12.09 -3.89
C PRO A 102 19.03 -12.38 -4.79
N GLU A 103 18.83 -12.49 -6.09
CA GLU A 103 19.92 -12.71 -7.05
C GLU A 103 20.83 -11.46 -7.23
N GLN A 104 20.39 -10.28 -6.75
CA GLN A 104 21.20 -9.04 -6.68
C GLN A 104 21.77 -8.75 -5.28
N THR A 105 21.70 -9.71 -4.38
CA THR A 105 21.93 -9.56 -2.94
C THR A 105 23.40 -9.38 -2.55
N ASP A 106 24.34 -9.52 -3.44
CA ASP A 106 25.77 -9.37 -3.13
C ASP A 106 26.18 -7.95 -2.74
N LEU A 107 25.45 -6.93 -3.23
CA LEU A 107 25.70 -5.53 -2.86
C LEU A 107 25.50 -5.27 -1.36
N HIS A 108 24.62 -6.00 -0.70
CA HIS A 108 24.33 -5.81 0.72
C HIS A 108 25.47 -6.26 1.64
N ASN A 109 26.07 -7.40 1.30
CA ASN A 109 27.20 -7.94 2.05
C ASN A 109 28.47 -7.11 1.85
N MET A 110 28.49 -6.27 0.81
CA MET A 110 29.61 -5.36 0.52
C MET A 110 29.40 -3.96 1.12
N LEU A 111 28.19 -3.64 1.61
CA LEU A 111 27.85 -2.31 2.11
C LEU A 111 28.32 -2.15 3.57
N LEU A 112 29.45 -1.48 3.77
CA LEU A 112 29.99 -1.20 5.11
C LEU A 112 29.40 0.07 5.74
N ARG A 113 28.98 1.03 4.93
CA ARG A 113 28.42 2.31 5.39
C ARG A 113 27.55 2.92 4.30
N SER A 114 26.42 3.51 4.72
CA SER A 114 25.58 4.34 3.87
C SER A 114 25.20 5.60 4.60
N GLU A 115 25.13 6.71 3.86
CA GLU A 115 24.70 8.01 4.37
C GLU A 115 23.49 8.46 3.55
N PHE A 116 22.42 8.83 4.22
CA PHE A 116 21.17 9.25 3.61
C PHE A 116 20.82 10.64 4.08
N GLN A 117 20.44 11.51 3.15
CA GLN A 117 19.90 12.83 3.46
C GLN A 117 18.39 12.81 3.22
N LEU A 118 17.62 13.00 4.26
CA LEU A 118 16.15 13.01 4.23
C LEU A 118 15.66 14.43 4.37
N ARG A 119 14.70 14.83 3.52
CA ARG A 119 14.10 16.17 3.53
C ARG A 119 12.59 16.13 3.70
N THR A 120 11.97 15.01 3.35
CA THR A 120 10.52 14.85 3.34
C THR A 120 10.10 13.60 4.08
N LEU A 121 8.84 13.60 4.56
CA LEU A 121 8.23 12.42 5.20
C LEU A 121 8.10 11.24 4.24
N LEU A 122 7.94 11.52 2.95
CA LEU A 122 7.90 10.48 1.93
C LEU A 122 9.25 9.76 1.80
N GLU A 123 10.35 10.51 1.73
CA GLU A 123 11.71 9.95 1.70
C GLU A 123 12.01 9.13 2.96
N ALA A 124 11.57 9.61 4.13
CA ALA A 124 11.70 8.87 5.39
C ALA A 124 10.99 7.52 5.34
N ARG A 125 9.76 7.48 4.84
CA ARG A 125 8.99 6.23 4.68
C ARG A 125 9.62 5.29 3.65
N MET A 126 10.08 5.83 2.53
CA MET A 126 10.77 5.05 1.49
C MET A 126 12.03 4.39 2.05
N LEU A 127 12.85 5.15 2.77
CA LEU A 127 14.06 4.62 3.40
C LEU A 127 13.72 3.58 4.47
N ALA A 128 12.72 3.84 5.32
CA ALA A 128 12.24 2.88 6.31
C ALA A 128 11.83 1.54 5.66
N TYR A 129 11.09 1.61 4.56
CA TYR A 129 10.67 0.42 3.83
C TYR A 129 11.89 -0.33 3.27
N THR A 130 12.79 0.36 2.59
CA THR A 130 14.00 -0.23 2.02
C THR A 130 14.83 -0.90 3.11
N LEU A 131 15.13 -0.21 4.19
CA LEU A 131 15.92 -0.76 5.29
C LEU A 131 15.23 -1.92 6.01
N SER A 132 13.89 -1.89 6.11
CA SER A 132 13.15 -2.95 6.79
C SER A 132 13.27 -4.31 6.11
N SER A 133 13.47 -4.33 4.79
CA SER A 133 13.62 -5.58 4.01
C SER A 133 14.86 -6.40 4.41
N TYR A 134 15.83 -5.79 5.06
CA TYR A 134 17.06 -6.44 5.55
C TYR A 134 16.91 -7.12 6.91
N TYR A 135 15.77 -6.95 7.57
CA TYR A 135 15.53 -7.53 8.89
C TYR A 135 14.73 -8.83 8.80
N PRO A 136 14.94 -9.75 9.73
CA PRO A 136 14.19 -11.03 9.76
C PRO A 136 12.67 -10.86 9.90
N GLN A 137 12.22 -9.72 10.44
CA GLN A 137 10.81 -9.36 10.60
C GLN A 137 10.51 -8.01 9.93
N PRO A 138 10.42 -7.94 8.59
CA PRO A 138 10.33 -6.67 7.85
C PRO A 138 9.19 -5.76 8.30
N LYS A 139 8.00 -6.31 8.54
CA LYS A 139 6.83 -5.52 8.99
C LYS A 139 7.07 -4.82 10.33
N ARG A 140 7.71 -5.50 11.26
CA ARG A 140 8.01 -4.94 12.60
C ARG A 140 9.14 -3.92 12.52
N ALA A 141 10.16 -4.21 11.75
CA ALA A 141 11.26 -3.29 11.51
C ALA A 141 10.78 -2.01 10.81
N PHE A 142 9.88 -2.13 9.81
CA PHE A 142 9.30 -0.98 9.13
C PHE A 142 8.59 -0.02 10.07
N LEU A 143 7.79 -0.51 11.02
CA LEU A 143 7.11 0.34 11.99
C LEU A 143 8.11 1.16 12.82
N GLY A 144 9.11 0.50 13.39
CA GLY A 144 10.11 1.19 14.22
C GLY A 144 10.99 2.16 13.41
N LEU A 145 11.44 1.74 12.23
CA LEU A 145 12.24 2.59 11.34
C LEU A 145 11.43 3.79 10.82
N SER A 146 10.15 3.59 10.46
CA SER A 146 9.29 4.68 10.00
C SER A 146 9.10 5.74 11.08
N GLU A 147 8.81 5.34 12.30
CA GLU A 147 8.64 6.28 13.42
C GLU A 147 9.93 7.06 13.68
N LEU A 148 11.06 6.37 13.72
CA LEU A 148 12.37 6.98 13.95
C LEU A 148 12.74 7.99 12.86
N LEU A 149 12.58 7.61 11.59
CA LEU A 149 12.96 8.47 10.46
C LEU A 149 11.98 9.63 10.26
N ILE A 150 10.68 9.43 10.50
CA ILE A 150 9.69 10.50 10.48
C ILE A 150 10.00 11.52 11.58
N ASN A 151 10.27 11.07 12.80
CA ASN A 151 10.66 11.96 13.89
C ASN A 151 11.94 12.73 13.56
N ALA A 152 12.93 12.11 12.92
CA ALA A 152 14.16 12.78 12.50
C ALA A 152 13.88 13.90 11.48
N VAL A 153 12.97 13.68 10.51
CA VAL A 153 12.58 14.71 9.53
C VAL A 153 11.79 15.84 10.20
N GLU A 154 10.80 15.50 11.02
CA GLU A 154 9.94 16.51 11.67
C GLU A 154 10.71 17.38 12.66
N HIS A 155 11.55 16.79 13.49
CA HIS A 155 12.30 17.51 14.51
C HIS A 155 13.63 18.07 14.00
N GLY A 156 14.28 17.37 13.06
CA GLY A 156 15.56 17.79 12.49
C GLY A 156 15.42 18.82 11.38
N ASN A 157 14.66 18.49 10.33
CA ASN A 157 14.57 19.33 9.13
C ASN A 157 13.43 20.34 9.16
N LEU A 158 12.27 19.97 9.74
CA LEU A 158 11.08 20.83 9.77
C LEU A 158 10.97 21.62 11.07
N GLY A 159 11.74 21.28 12.10
CA GLY A 159 11.72 21.96 13.39
C GLY A 159 10.36 21.92 14.10
N ILE A 160 9.52 20.91 13.80
CA ILE A 160 8.18 20.75 14.38
C ILE A 160 8.31 20.30 15.85
N GLY A 161 8.09 21.22 16.77
CA GLY A 161 8.09 20.91 18.20
C GLY A 161 6.91 20.06 18.63
N TYR A 162 7.05 19.37 19.78
CA TYR A 162 6.07 18.44 20.35
C TYR A 162 4.67 19.04 20.50
N LEU A 163 4.55 20.34 20.77
CA LEU A 163 3.29 21.06 20.95
C LEU A 163 2.50 21.29 19.64
N ALA A 164 3.13 21.17 18.48
CA ALA A 164 2.48 21.35 17.19
C ALA A 164 1.76 20.07 16.71
N LYS A 165 2.08 18.90 17.29
CA LYS A 165 1.41 17.60 16.97
C LYS A 165 0.07 17.40 17.67
N SER A 166 -0.28 18.24 18.66
CA SER A 166 -1.46 18.09 19.51
C SER A 166 -2.67 18.93 19.09
N ARG A 167 -2.66 19.49 17.88
CA ARG A 167 -3.78 20.29 17.33
C ARG A 167 -4.37 19.68 16.09
#